data_3c8c8e18a20e274c9f0d6b0a8aa9bdee
#
_entry.id   3c8c8e18a20e274c9f0d6b0a8aa9bdee
#
_cell.length_a   1.000
_cell.length_b   1.000
_cell.length_c   1.000
_cell.angle_alpha   90.00
_cell.angle_beta   90.00
_cell.angle_gamma   90.00
#
_symmetry.space_group_name_H-M   'P 1'
#
loop_
_entity.id
_entity.type
_entity.pdbx_description
1 polymer ?
#
loop_
_entity_poly.entity_id
_entity_poly.type
_entity_poly.pdbx_seq_one_letter_code
_entity_poly.pdbx_strand_id
1 'polypeptide(L)'
;MYSHFFKRVIDFILVFGVLALIWPILFLIAFWLHFANKGAGAFFTQERPGKGGKIFRVIKFKTMTDERDAAGNLLPDAARLTKVGRFVRSTSIDELPQLINVLKGDMALIGPRPLLPQYLPLYSKKQACRHKVRPGITGWAQVNGRNAISWTRKFELDVWYVEHCSFLLDLSIAFMTIKKILVREGISSETSATMEYFTGNN
;
A
#
# COMPACT_ATOMS: atom_id res chain seq x y z
N MET A 1 -4.62 -18.20 -16.70
CA MET A 1 -4.27 -19.24 -15.71
C MET A 1 -3.35 -18.69 -14.63
N TYR A 2 -2.27 -17.95 -14.99
CA TYR A 2 -1.32 -17.39 -14.01
C TYR A 2 -2.00 -16.51 -12.95
N SER A 3 -2.73 -15.45 -13.34
CA SER A 3 -3.35 -14.46 -12.42
C SER A 3 -4.37 -15.03 -11.45
N HIS A 4 -4.97 -16.19 -11.75
CA HIS A 4 -6.04 -16.77 -10.94
C HIS A 4 -5.53 -17.79 -9.90
N PHE A 5 -4.57 -18.64 -10.27
CA PHE A 5 -4.10 -19.74 -9.44
C PHE A 5 -2.60 -19.63 -9.09
N PHE A 6 -1.72 -19.72 -10.08
CA PHE A 6 -0.27 -19.79 -9.82
C PHE A 6 0.26 -18.59 -9.05
N LYS A 7 -0.18 -17.38 -9.42
CA LYS A 7 0.19 -16.16 -8.71
C LYS A 7 -0.16 -16.24 -7.22
N ARG A 8 -1.33 -16.78 -6.88
CA ARG A 8 -1.76 -16.91 -5.49
C ARG A 8 -0.86 -17.85 -4.69
N VAL A 9 -0.49 -18.99 -5.29
CA VAL A 9 0.38 -19.98 -4.65
C VAL A 9 1.79 -19.38 -4.45
N ILE A 10 2.32 -18.74 -5.48
CA ILE A 10 3.64 -18.09 -5.41
C ILE A 10 3.65 -16.98 -4.35
N ASP A 11 2.68 -16.07 -4.38
CA ASP A 11 2.56 -15.00 -3.38
C ASP A 11 2.49 -15.55 -1.96
N PHE A 12 1.70 -16.62 -1.75
CA PHE A 12 1.56 -17.24 -0.44
C PHE A 12 2.87 -17.85 0.07
N ILE A 13 3.55 -18.65 -0.75
CA ILE A 13 4.81 -19.33 -0.37
C ILE A 13 5.89 -18.28 -0.07
N LEU A 14 6.06 -17.29 -0.95
CA LEU A 14 7.06 -16.24 -0.77
C LEU A 14 6.79 -15.43 0.51
N VAL A 15 5.54 -14.99 0.71
CA VAL A 15 5.18 -14.17 1.86
C VAL A 15 5.27 -14.96 3.16
N PHE A 16 4.87 -16.23 3.15
CA PHE A 16 5.01 -17.10 4.32
C PHE A 16 6.49 -17.24 4.73
N GLY A 17 7.37 -17.52 3.77
CA GLY A 17 8.82 -17.62 4.02
C GLY A 17 9.41 -16.30 4.53
N VAL A 18 9.05 -15.16 3.91
CA VAL A 18 9.50 -13.84 4.36
C VAL A 18 9.02 -13.56 5.77
N LEU A 19 7.73 -13.75 6.06
CA LEU A 19 7.18 -13.49 7.40
C LEU A 19 7.79 -14.40 8.46
N ALA A 20 8.04 -15.68 8.16
CA ALA A 20 8.71 -16.61 9.07
C ALA A 20 10.15 -16.14 9.43
N LEU A 21 10.80 -15.39 8.52
CA LEU A 21 12.13 -14.83 8.76
C LEU A 21 12.07 -13.50 9.51
N ILE A 22 11.17 -12.59 9.14
CA ILE A 22 11.18 -11.21 9.64
C ILE A 22 10.25 -10.96 10.84
N TRP A 23 9.44 -11.94 11.28
CA TRP A 23 8.48 -11.74 12.38
C TRP A 23 9.11 -11.19 13.68
N PRO A 24 10.37 -11.58 14.09
CA PRO A 24 10.95 -10.99 15.31
C PRO A 24 11.22 -9.49 15.13
N ILE A 25 11.65 -9.09 13.93
CA ILE A 25 11.88 -7.68 13.59
C ILE A 25 10.57 -6.91 13.60
N LEU A 26 9.50 -7.46 13.03
CA LEU A 26 8.17 -6.84 13.04
C LEU A 26 7.65 -6.66 14.47
N PHE A 27 7.89 -7.65 15.34
CA PHE A 27 7.53 -7.56 16.76
C PHE A 27 8.30 -6.43 17.46
N LEU A 28 9.61 -6.33 17.27
CA LEU A 28 10.42 -5.24 17.83
C LEU A 28 9.96 -3.86 17.35
N ILE A 29 9.63 -3.73 16.07
CA ILE A 29 9.10 -2.49 15.50
C ILE A 29 7.73 -2.16 16.11
N ALA A 30 6.84 -3.14 16.24
CA ALA A 30 5.53 -2.96 16.87
C ALA A 30 5.67 -2.51 18.32
N PHE A 31 6.57 -3.16 19.08
CA PHE A 31 6.89 -2.78 20.45
C PHE A 31 7.41 -1.35 20.53
N TRP A 32 8.37 -0.97 19.72
CA TRP A 32 8.92 0.39 19.69
C TRP A 32 7.87 1.44 19.33
N LEU A 33 7.04 1.17 18.30
CA LEU A 33 5.96 2.07 17.90
C LEU A 33 4.87 2.22 18.98
N HIS A 34 4.57 1.16 19.75
CA HIS A 34 3.60 1.23 20.84
C HIS A 34 3.98 2.35 21.83
N PHE A 35 5.24 2.40 22.23
CA PHE A 35 5.73 3.45 23.15
C PHE A 35 5.87 4.80 22.45
N ALA A 36 6.44 4.83 21.23
CA ALA A 36 6.64 6.07 20.50
C ALA A 36 5.32 6.80 20.17
N ASN A 37 4.23 6.06 20.01
CA ASN A 37 2.90 6.60 19.73
C ASN A 37 2.11 6.98 21.01
N LYS A 38 2.75 7.02 22.18
CA LYS A 38 2.12 7.43 23.44
C LYS A 38 0.82 6.65 23.77
N GLY A 39 0.85 5.33 23.54
CA GLY A 39 -0.31 4.45 23.82
C GLY A 39 -1.36 4.39 22.72
N ALA A 40 -1.20 5.09 21.59
CA ALA A 40 -2.13 4.99 20.44
C ALA A 40 -2.06 3.65 19.70
N GLY A 41 -1.19 2.72 20.16
CA GLY A 41 -1.01 1.40 19.56
C GLY A 41 0.03 1.37 18.44
N ALA A 42 0.35 0.14 17.98
CA ALA A 42 1.36 -0.09 16.97
C ALA A 42 0.77 -0.33 15.57
N PHE A 43 -0.51 -0.65 15.46
CA PHE A 43 -1.17 -0.99 14.19
C PHE A 43 -2.29 -0.01 13.85
N PHE A 44 -2.44 0.18 12.55
CA PHE A 44 -3.51 0.97 11.95
C PHE A 44 -4.18 0.13 10.87
N THR A 45 -5.50 0.19 10.80
CA THR A 45 -6.27 -0.48 9.74
C THR A 45 -7.12 0.53 8.98
N GLN A 46 -7.25 0.34 7.67
CA GLN A 46 -8.05 1.19 6.81
C GLN A 46 -8.79 0.35 5.78
N GLU A 47 -10.06 0.65 5.55
CA GLU A 47 -10.88 0.00 4.53
C GLU A 47 -10.41 0.36 3.13
N ARG A 48 -10.32 -0.63 2.27
CA ARG A 48 -9.89 -0.52 0.89
C ARG A 48 -10.65 -1.50 0.00
N PRO A 49 -10.95 -1.14 -1.25
CA PRO A 49 -11.53 -2.07 -2.21
C PRO A 49 -10.48 -3.05 -2.74
N GLY A 50 -10.80 -4.32 -2.67
CA GLY A 50 -10.04 -5.44 -3.20
C GLY A 50 -10.54 -5.93 -4.54
N LYS A 51 -10.31 -7.22 -4.84
CA LYS A 51 -10.81 -7.88 -6.04
C LYS A 51 -12.33 -7.82 -6.11
N GLY A 52 -12.86 -7.44 -7.26
CA GLY A 52 -14.30 -7.27 -7.48
C GLY A 52 -14.91 -6.10 -6.70
N GLY A 53 -14.10 -5.16 -6.16
CA GLY A 53 -14.58 -4.06 -5.33
C GLY A 53 -14.92 -4.46 -3.90
N LYS A 54 -14.71 -5.71 -3.50
CA LYS A 54 -14.99 -6.19 -2.14
C LYS A 54 -14.11 -5.47 -1.12
N ILE A 55 -14.71 -4.85 -0.12
CA ILE A 55 -13.99 -4.11 0.91
C ILE A 55 -13.25 -5.07 1.85
N PHE A 56 -11.99 -4.76 2.12
CA PHE A 56 -11.15 -5.41 3.12
C PHE A 56 -10.40 -4.37 3.95
N ARG A 57 -9.75 -4.77 5.03
CA ARG A 57 -8.96 -3.88 5.88
C ARG A 57 -7.48 -4.09 5.64
N VAL A 58 -6.81 -3.08 5.08
CA VAL A 58 -5.34 -3.02 4.98
C VAL A 58 -4.76 -2.85 6.38
N ILE A 59 -3.72 -3.61 6.71
CA ILE A 59 -3.02 -3.55 7.99
C ILE A 59 -1.69 -2.83 7.77
N LYS A 60 -1.41 -1.80 8.58
CA LYS A 60 -0.14 -1.05 8.56
C LYS A 60 0.38 -0.82 9.97
N PHE A 61 1.65 -0.50 10.09
CA PHE A 61 2.12 0.08 11.33
C PHE A 61 1.59 1.51 11.49
N LYS A 62 1.15 1.83 12.71
CA LYS A 62 0.71 3.16 13.10
C LYS A 62 1.94 4.01 13.41
N THR A 63 2.07 5.13 12.74
CA THR A 63 3.25 6.01 12.81
C THR A 63 2.96 7.35 13.45
N MET A 64 1.74 7.52 13.95
CA MET A 64 1.20 8.77 14.50
C MET A 64 0.54 8.52 15.85
N THR A 65 0.53 9.55 16.70
CA THR A 65 -0.26 9.59 17.93
C THR A 65 -1.74 9.82 17.64
N ASP A 66 -2.60 9.67 18.66
CA ASP A 66 -4.02 10.04 18.59
C ASP A 66 -4.29 11.35 19.34
N GLU A 67 -3.30 12.24 19.41
CA GLU A 67 -3.42 13.54 20.06
C GLU A 67 -4.51 14.40 19.41
N ARG A 68 -5.28 15.08 20.27
CA ARG A 68 -6.45 15.87 19.90
C ARG A 68 -6.31 17.29 20.37
N ASP A 69 -7.01 18.21 19.72
CA ASP A 69 -7.18 19.59 20.16
C ASP A 69 -8.19 19.71 21.32
N ALA A 70 -8.36 20.93 21.83
CA ALA A 70 -9.31 21.22 22.89
C ALA A 70 -10.79 20.93 22.51
N ALA A 71 -11.11 20.88 21.23
CA ALA A 71 -12.44 20.55 20.70
C ALA A 71 -12.64 19.04 20.48
N GLY A 72 -11.61 18.21 20.77
CA GLY A 72 -11.68 16.76 20.61
C GLY A 72 -11.37 16.26 19.19
N ASN A 73 -11.00 17.13 18.25
CA ASN A 73 -10.59 16.74 16.89
C ASN A 73 -9.13 16.28 16.90
N LEU A 74 -8.79 15.32 16.03
CA LEU A 74 -7.41 14.91 15.85
C LEU A 74 -6.56 16.11 15.38
N LEU A 75 -5.38 16.28 15.98
CA LEU A 75 -4.41 17.26 15.49
C LEU A 75 -4.01 16.97 14.05
N PRO A 76 -3.52 17.97 13.29
CA PRO A 76 -3.00 17.76 11.95
C PRO A 76 -1.94 16.67 11.91
N ASP A 77 -1.87 15.94 10.82
CA ASP A 77 -0.97 14.79 10.65
C ASP A 77 0.50 15.12 10.94
N ALA A 78 0.95 16.30 10.56
CA ALA A 78 2.31 16.78 10.81
C ALA A 78 2.65 16.87 12.32
N ALA A 79 1.67 17.24 13.16
CA ALA A 79 1.83 17.33 14.60
C ALA A 79 1.80 15.96 15.29
N ARG A 80 1.04 15.02 14.74
CA ARG A 80 0.90 13.66 15.28
C ARG A 80 2.01 12.70 14.85
N LEU A 81 2.71 13.01 13.75
CA LEU A 81 3.76 12.14 13.20
C LEU A 81 4.99 12.12 14.11
N THR A 82 5.26 11.00 14.75
CA THR A 82 6.40 10.82 15.65
C THR A 82 7.73 10.74 14.88
N LYS A 83 8.88 11.00 15.56
CA LYS A 83 10.21 10.83 14.95
C LYS A 83 10.42 9.39 14.46
N VAL A 84 10.02 8.41 15.26
CA VAL A 84 10.06 6.99 14.91
C VAL A 84 9.14 6.70 13.73
N GLY A 85 7.92 7.24 13.75
CA GLY A 85 6.96 7.11 12.67
C GLY A 85 7.47 7.69 11.35
N ARG A 86 8.19 8.79 11.39
CA ARG A 86 8.84 9.38 10.20
C ARG A 86 9.89 8.44 9.61
N PHE A 87 10.74 7.86 10.44
CA PHE A 87 11.72 6.86 9.99
C PHE A 87 11.02 5.65 9.37
N VAL A 88 10.02 5.08 10.04
CA VAL A 88 9.28 3.89 9.57
C VAL A 88 8.57 4.16 8.24
N ARG A 89 8.01 5.38 8.03
CA ARG A 89 7.41 5.78 6.75
C ARG A 89 8.45 6.01 5.64
N SER A 90 9.56 6.66 5.96
CA SER A 90 10.60 6.94 4.95
C SER A 90 11.27 5.67 4.39
N THR A 91 11.21 4.59 5.15
CA THR A 91 11.72 3.26 4.76
C THR A 91 10.63 2.34 4.22
N SER A 92 9.37 2.79 4.15
CA SER A 92 8.20 1.97 3.79
C SER A 92 7.97 0.73 4.67
N ILE A 93 8.61 0.68 5.82
CA ILE A 93 8.45 -0.40 6.82
C ILE A 93 7.00 -0.44 7.34
N ASP A 94 6.31 0.72 7.36
CA ASP A 94 4.90 0.81 7.77
C ASP A 94 3.96 -0.08 6.93
N GLU A 95 4.36 -0.46 5.73
CA GLU A 95 3.56 -1.30 4.84
C GLU A 95 3.82 -2.81 5.01
N LEU A 96 4.87 -3.22 5.75
CA LEU A 96 5.19 -4.65 5.95
C LEU A 96 4.04 -5.49 6.56
N PRO A 97 3.19 -4.98 7.49
CA PRO A 97 2.05 -5.75 7.97
C PRO A 97 1.03 -6.11 6.88
N GLN A 98 1.03 -5.46 5.70
CA GLN A 98 0.20 -5.85 4.56
C GLN A 98 0.53 -7.25 4.03
N LEU A 99 1.72 -7.79 4.32
CA LEU A 99 2.05 -9.18 4.05
C LEU A 99 1.04 -10.15 4.66
N ILE A 100 0.44 -9.80 5.81
CA ILE A 100 -0.65 -10.58 6.43
C ILE A 100 -1.90 -10.55 5.53
N ASN A 101 -2.20 -9.40 4.88
CA ASN A 101 -3.30 -9.33 3.91
C ASN A 101 -3.03 -10.20 2.67
N VAL A 102 -1.77 -10.34 2.26
CA VAL A 102 -1.41 -11.26 1.18
C VAL A 102 -1.63 -12.71 1.62
N LEU A 103 -1.23 -13.11 2.82
CA LEU A 103 -1.51 -14.46 3.33
C LEU A 103 -3.00 -14.77 3.43
N LYS A 104 -3.81 -13.79 3.87
CA LYS A 104 -5.28 -13.92 3.91
C LYS A 104 -5.91 -14.04 2.51
N GLY A 105 -5.24 -13.53 1.47
CA GLY A 105 -5.75 -13.51 0.12
C GLY A 105 -6.52 -12.26 -0.27
N ASP A 106 -6.54 -11.24 0.59
CA ASP A 106 -7.12 -9.92 0.31
C ASP A 106 -6.27 -9.17 -0.72
N MET A 107 -4.93 -9.35 -0.65
CA MET A 107 -3.95 -8.71 -1.49
C MET A 107 -3.06 -9.71 -2.22
N ALA A 108 -2.25 -9.20 -3.13
CA ALA A 108 -1.14 -9.85 -3.81
C ALA A 108 0.16 -9.07 -3.49
N LEU A 109 1.32 -9.65 -3.75
CA LEU A 109 2.57 -8.88 -3.70
C LEU A 109 2.57 -7.78 -4.75
N ILE A 110 2.15 -8.13 -5.98
CA ILE A 110 2.13 -7.23 -7.13
C ILE A 110 0.71 -7.11 -7.68
N GLY A 111 0.27 -5.87 -7.88
CA GLY A 111 -1.05 -5.53 -8.39
C GLY A 111 -1.34 -4.03 -8.30
N PRO A 112 -2.49 -3.55 -8.80
CA PRO A 112 -2.92 -2.18 -8.63
C PRO A 112 -2.99 -1.80 -7.14
N ARG A 113 -2.46 -0.63 -6.76
CA ARG A 113 -2.51 -0.18 -5.36
C ARG A 113 -3.96 0.02 -4.90
N PRO A 114 -4.39 -0.52 -3.73
CA PRO A 114 -5.75 -0.32 -3.25
C PRO A 114 -5.96 1.15 -2.86
N LEU A 115 -6.95 1.79 -3.47
CA LEU A 115 -7.30 3.19 -3.25
C LEU A 115 -8.43 3.32 -2.22
N LEU A 116 -8.98 4.53 -2.05
CA LEU A 116 -10.04 4.78 -1.08
C LEU A 116 -11.39 4.21 -1.57
N PRO A 117 -12.25 3.68 -0.68
CA PRO A 117 -13.57 3.16 -1.06
C PRO A 117 -14.46 4.20 -1.72
N GLN A 118 -14.34 5.47 -1.34
CA GLN A 118 -15.08 6.60 -1.91
C GLN A 118 -14.81 6.84 -3.40
N TYR A 119 -13.75 6.25 -3.97
CA TYR A 119 -13.45 6.35 -5.40
C TYR A 119 -14.20 5.33 -6.25
N LEU A 120 -14.79 4.28 -5.64
CA LEU A 120 -15.51 3.24 -6.38
C LEU A 120 -16.59 3.78 -7.31
N PRO A 121 -17.49 4.71 -6.86
CA PRO A 121 -18.53 5.26 -7.72
C PRO A 121 -18.00 6.22 -8.80
N LEU A 122 -16.76 6.69 -8.67
CA LEU A 122 -16.15 7.66 -9.60
C LEU A 122 -15.44 7.00 -10.78
N TYR A 123 -15.18 5.67 -10.71
CA TYR A 123 -14.47 4.98 -11.79
C TYR A 123 -15.32 4.85 -13.05
N SER A 124 -14.72 5.16 -14.19
CA SER A 124 -15.25 4.73 -15.47
C SER A 124 -15.23 3.20 -15.58
N LYS A 125 -16.00 2.63 -16.50
CA LYS A 125 -16.00 1.17 -16.77
C LYS A 125 -14.59 0.62 -17.04
N LYS A 126 -13.74 1.39 -17.72
CA LYS A 126 -12.35 1.02 -18.01
C LYS A 126 -11.49 1.03 -16.74
N GLN A 127 -11.58 2.11 -15.94
CA GLN A 127 -10.84 2.24 -14.68
C GLN A 127 -11.23 1.17 -13.66
N ALA A 128 -12.52 0.79 -13.58
CA ALA A 128 -13.02 -0.27 -12.71
C ALA A 128 -12.39 -1.65 -13.02
N CYS A 129 -11.86 -1.87 -14.24
CA CYS A 129 -11.14 -3.09 -14.60
C CYS A 129 -9.94 -3.39 -13.68
N ARG A 130 -9.36 -2.38 -13.00
CA ARG A 130 -8.29 -2.56 -12.03
C ARG A 130 -8.67 -3.52 -10.89
N HIS A 131 -9.96 -3.68 -10.60
CA HIS A 131 -10.49 -4.60 -9.58
C HIS A 131 -10.67 -6.05 -10.07
N LYS A 132 -10.34 -6.38 -11.31
CA LYS A 132 -10.41 -7.78 -11.81
C LYS A 132 -9.33 -8.67 -11.17
N VAL A 133 -8.26 -8.08 -10.65
CA VAL A 133 -7.18 -8.76 -9.93
C VAL A 133 -7.15 -8.32 -8.45
N ARG A 134 -6.40 -9.04 -7.61
CA ARG A 134 -6.13 -8.58 -6.25
C ARG A 134 -5.26 -7.33 -6.27
N PRO A 135 -5.50 -6.35 -5.37
CA PRO A 135 -4.61 -5.22 -5.20
C PRO A 135 -3.24 -5.68 -4.69
N GLY A 136 -2.19 -4.95 -5.06
CA GLY A 136 -0.81 -5.25 -4.70
C GLY A 136 -0.24 -4.33 -3.61
N ILE A 137 0.81 -4.81 -2.93
CA ILE A 137 1.68 -3.97 -2.09
C ILE A 137 2.46 -3.02 -3.01
N THR A 138 3.01 -3.55 -4.11
CA THR A 138 3.59 -2.79 -5.22
C THR A 138 2.89 -3.12 -6.53
N GLY A 139 3.16 -2.38 -7.61
CA GLY A 139 2.55 -2.62 -8.91
C GLY A 139 3.08 -1.69 -10.00
N TRP A 140 2.58 -1.88 -11.21
CA TRP A 140 3.09 -1.22 -12.39
C TRP A 140 3.02 0.32 -12.31
N ALA A 141 1.93 0.88 -11.81
CA ALA A 141 1.81 2.32 -11.61
C ALA A 141 2.78 2.86 -10.54
N GLN A 142 3.05 2.08 -9.48
CA GLN A 142 3.97 2.49 -8.42
C GLN A 142 5.41 2.56 -8.91
N VAL A 143 5.83 1.62 -9.76
CA VAL A 143 7.21 1.63 -10.30
C VAL A 143 7.39 2.59 -11.48
N ASN A 144 6.30 3.05 -12.14
CA ASN A 144 6.34 3.94 -13.31
C ASN A 144 5.86 5.37 -13.02
N GLY A 145 6.04 5.89 -11.82
CA GLY A 145 5.75 7.30 -11.52
C GLY A 145 5.16 7.56 -10.15
N ARG A 146 4.52 6.56 -9.50
CA ARG A 146 4.01 6.64 -8.13
C ARG A 146 3.07 7.84 -7.93
N ASN A 147 3.54 8.91 -7.26
CA ASN A 147 2.76 10.12 -6.97
C ASN A 147 3.06 11.28 -7.94
N ALA A 148 4.01 11.11 -8.86
CA ALA A 148 4.40 12.13 -9.83
C ALA A 148 3.57 12.11 -11.13
N ILE A 149 2.64 11.16 -11.27
CA ILE A 149 1.78 11.01 -12.44
C ILE A 149 0.32 11.35 -12.12
N SER A 150 -0.42 11.84 -13.13
CA SER A 150 -1.86 12.12 -13.01
C SER A 150 -2.68 10.87 -12.66
N TRP A 151 -3.88 11.07 -12.14
CA TRP A 151 -4.84 9.99 -11.87
C TRP A 151 -5.17 9.19 -13.13
N THR A 152 -5.39 9.88 -14.25
CA THR A 152 -5.64 9.24 -15.55
C THR A 152 -4.50 8.29 -15.90
N ARG A 153 -3.24 8.76 -15.85
CA ARG A 153 -2.08 7.94 -16.16
C ARG A 153 -1.90 6.75 -15.21
N LYS A 154 -2.19 6.95 -13.93
CA LYS A 154 -2.15 5.89 -12.92
C LYS A 154 -3.16 4.78 -13.25
N PHE A 155 -4.39 5.13 -13.62
CA PHE A 155 -5.41 4.15 -13.99
C PHE A 155 -5.11 3.45 -15.31
N GLU A 156 -4.54 4.14 -16.29
CA GLU A 156 -4.05 3.50 -17.52
C GLU A 156 -3.02 2.41 -17.23
N LEU A 157 -2.04 2.71 -16.38
CA LEU A 157 -1.00 1.76 -15.98
C LEU A 157 -1.58 0.59 -15.17
N ASP A 158 -2.55 0.84 -14.29
CA ASP A 158 -3.23 -0.21 -13.55
C ASP A 158 -4.05 -1.14 -14.47
N VAL A 159 -4.78 -0.58 -15.43
CA VAL A 159 -5.56 -1.36 -16.42
C VAL A 159 -4.61 -2.15 -17.31
N TRP A 160 -3.55 -1.51 -17.81
CA TRP A 160 -2.54 -2.18 -18.61
C TRP A 160 -1.93 -3.38 -17.89
N TYR A 161 -1.60 -3.25 -16.60
CA TYR A 161 -1.11 -4.37 -15.80
C TYR A 161 -2.13 -5.51 -15.74
N VAL A 162 -3.40 -5.21 -15.55
CA VAL A 162 -4.48 -6.23 -15.49
C VAL A 162 -4.56 -7.02 -16.79
N GLU A 163 -4.40 -6.35 -17.93
CA GLU A 163 -4.45 -6.95 -19.26
C GLU A 163 -3.20 -7.79 -19.59
N HIS A 164 -2.04 -7.41 -19.05
CA HIS A 164 -0.74 -8.05 -19.34
C HIS A 164 -0.16 -8.85 -18.18
N CYS A 165 -0.97 -9.12 -17.14
CA CYS A 165 -0.52 -9.79 -15.92
C CYS A 165 0.10 -11.16 -16.24
N SER A 166 1.40 -11.28 -15.99
CA SER A 166 2.21 -12.49 -16.22
C SER A 166 3.30 -12.63 -15.17
N PHE A 167 3.87 -13.82 -15.02
CA PHE A 167 4.96 -14.08 -14.09
C PHE A 167 6.20 -13.21 -14.37
N LEU A 168 6.58 -13.05 -15.64
CA LEU A 168 7.73 -12.24 -16.03
C LEU A 168 7.51 -10.76 -15.74
N LEU A 169 6.28 -10.26 -15.96
CA LEU A 169 5.94 -8.88 -15.61
C LEU A 169 6.00 -8.66 -14.10
N ASP A 170 5.46 -9.59 -13.31
CA ASP A 170 5.53 -9.50 -11.84
C ASP A 170 6.97 -9.52 -11.35
N LEU A 171 7.82 -10.38 -11.92
CA LEU A 171 9.24 -10.44 -11.60
C LEU A 171 9.95 -9.12 -11.94
N SER A 172 9.67 -8.54 -13.11
CA SER A 172 10.20 -7.23 -13.52
C SER A 172 9.79 -6.12 -12.54
N ILE A 173 8.51 -6.09 -12.15
CA ILE A 173 8.01 -5.10 -11.18
C ILE A 173 8.69 -5.29 -9.81
N ALA A 174 8.92 -6.53 -9.37
CA ALA A 174 9.64 -6.81 -8.13
C ALA A 174 11.06 -6.23 -8.16
N PHE A 175 11.82 -6.47 -9.25
CA PHE A 175 13.16 -5.89 -9.41
C PHE A 175 13.16 -4.36 -9.45
N MET A 176 12.22 -3.76 -10.20
CA MET A 176 12.07 -2.30 -10.24
C MET A 176 11.73 -1.73 -8.86
N THR A 177 10.91 -2.43 -8.08
CA THR A 177 10.56 -2.02 -6.71
C THR A 177 11.78 -2.02 -5.80
N ILE A 178 12.57 -3.11 -5.82
CA ILE A 178 13.81 -3.21 -5.04
C ILE A 178 14.78 -2.08 -5.42
N LYS A 179 14.98 -1.85 -6.73
CA LYS A 179 15.81 -0.75 -7.21
C LYS A 179 15.37 0.60 -6.66
N LYS A 180 14.05 0.91 -6.72
CA LYS A 180 13.50 2.19 -6.21
C LYS A 180 13.65 2.34 -4.70
N ILE A 181 13.50 1.27 -3.93
CA ILE A 181 13.73 1.29 -2.48
C ILE A 181 15.20 1.61 -2.18
N LEU A 182 16.14 0.96 -2.88
CA LEU A 182 17.58 1.17 -2.68
C LEU A 182 18.04 2.59 -3.07
N VAL A 183 17.51 3.13 -4.18
CA VAL A 183 17.84 4.48 -4.67
C VAL A 183 17.07 5.56 -3.91
N ARG A 184 16.08 5.21 -3.08
CA ARG A 184 15.16 6.13 -2.37
C ARG A 184 14.45 7.12 -3.30
N GLU A 185 14.18 6.74 -4.54
CA GLU A 185 13.54 7.59 -5.53
C GLU A 185 12.04 7.71 -5.27
N GLY A 186 11.52 8.94 -5.24
CA GLY A 186 10.09 9.24 -5.19
C GLY A 186 9.40 8.99 -3.83
N ILE A 187 10.14 8.98 -2.71
CA ILE A 187 9.57 8.78 -1.36
C ILE A 187 8.93 10.07 -0.84
N SER A 188 9.38 11.23 -1.27
CA SER A 188 8.76 12.54 -0.94
C SER A 188 8.65 13.39 -2.20
N SER A 189 7.44 13.92 -2.47
CA SER A 189 7.30 15.10 -3.34
C SER A 189 7.74 16.32 -2.52
N GLU A 190 8.56 17.18 -3.09
CA GLU A 190 9.05 18.39 -2.43
C GLU A 190 7.95 19.39 -2.04
N THR A 191 6.71 19.22 -2.51
CA THR A 191 5.62 20.20 -2.35
C THR A 191 4.34 19.71 -1.69
N SER A 192 4.08 18.42 -1.59
CA SER A 192 2.96 17.91 -0.77
C SER A 192 3.13 16.44 -0.40
N ALA A 193 2.91 16.10 0.85
CA ALA A 193 3.01 14.72 1.38
C ALA A 193 1.92 13.79 0.85
N THR A 194 0.90 14.29 0.15
CA THR A 194 -0.25 13.54 -0.37
C THR A 194 -0.68 14.06 -1.72
N MET A 195 -0.92 13.17 -2.66
CA MET A 195 -1.57 13.48 -3.93
C MET A 195 -2.99 13.99 -3.67
N GLU A 196 -3.46 14.95 -4.46
CA GLU A 196 -4.84 15.42 -4.42
C GLU A 196 -5.83 14.26 -4.52
N TYR A 197 -7.02 14.42 -3.91
CA TYR A 197 -8.05 13.40 -3.99
C TYR A 197 -8.54 13.22 -5.42
N PHE A 198 -8.84 11.97 -5.80
CA PHE A 198 -9.51 11.70 -7.06
C PHE A 198 -10.95 12.17 -7.02
N THR A 199 -11.32 13.01 -8.00
CA THR A 199 -12.65 13.60 -8.11
C THR A 199 -13.50 13.00 -9.24
N GLY A 200 -12.91 12.09 -10.04
CA GLY A 200 -13.54 11.50 -11.22
C GLY A 200 -13.09 12.13 -12.53
N ASN A 201 -12.60 13.37 -12.52
CA ASN A 201 -12.28 14.17 -13.72
C ASN A 201 -10.83 14.67 -13.77
N ASN A 202 -10.02 14.37 -12.75
CA ASN A 202 -8.63 14.80 -12.65
C ASN A 202 -7.60 13.69 -12.90
#